data_4b2a483a26e7232c97cba3bb14910b7d
#
_entry.id   4b2a483a26e7232c97cba3bb14910b7d
#
_cell.length_a   1.000
_cell.length_b   1.000
_cell.length_c   1.000
_cell.angle_alpha   90.00
_cell.angle_beta   90.00
_cell.angle_gamma   90.00
#
_symmetry.space_group_name_H-M   'P 1'
#
loop_
_entity.id
_entity.type
_entity.pdbx_description
1 polymer ?
#
loop_
_entity_poly.entity_id
_entity_poly.type
_entity_poly.pdbx_seq_one_letter_code
_entity_poly.pdbx_strand_id
1 'polypeptide(L)'
;PQKLDRDLRTVAESPQPFDALLQVIAEESRLEILPIDFVGRAIQHPLFSMMRWYLKSRGAVCLTTGMTLRRNMGSKYQLERDHIFPYSKLKEVGYGESNRVKYALAQELTNRAILTQVANRTKSDTHAVDYLTSVKAKFPKALELQCIPDDQNHWKIENYELFLDERRKILANQLNDFLEKITASEETVAPVSLVDLIAEGESDELEFKSTLRWDLK
;
A
#
# COMPACT_ATOMS: atom_id res chain seq x y z
N PRO A 1 16.16 9.56 19.36
CA PRO A 1 17.41 10.17 18.96
C PRO A 1 18.50 9.12 18.70
N GLN A 2 18.80 8.24 19.67
CA GLN A 2 19.91 7.28 19.59
C GLN A 2 19.86 6.34 18.36
N LYS A 3 18.68 5.88 17.96
CA LYS A 3 18.56 5.00 16.78
C LYS A 3 18.91 5.74 15.49
N LEU A 4 18.35 6.93 15.29
CA LEU A 4 18.64 7.74 14.12
C LEU A 4 20.13 8.13 14.05
N ASP A 5 20.74 8.49 15.17
CA ASP A 5 22.16 8.85 15.23
C ASP A 5 23.05 7.64 14.86
N ARG A 6 22.68 6.44 15.30
CA ARG A 6 23.36 5.20 14.93
C ARG A 6 23.21 4.92 13.44
N ASP A 7 21.98 4.99 12.91
CA ASP A 7 21.69 4.71 11.52
C ASP A 7 22.42 5.68 10.59
N LEU A 8 22.45 6.99 10.94
CA LEU A 8 23.21 8.01 10.21
C LEU A 8 24.73 7.74 10.26
N ARG A 9 25.25 7.30 11.41
CA ARG A 9 26.68 6.95 11.54
C ARG A 9 27.00 5.72 10.69
N THR A 10 26.17 4.68 10.71
CA THR A 10 26.33 3.48 9.88
C THR A 10 26.41 3.86 8.39
N VAL A 11 25.53 4.75 7.92
CA VAL A 11 25.54 5.24 6.54
C VAL A 11 26.79 6.05 6.23
N ALA A 12 27.24 6.90 7.15
CA ALA A 12 28.38 7.78 6.93
C ALA A 12 29.73 7.06 6.93
N GLU A 13 29.87 6.00 7.72
CA GLU A 13 31.14 5.30 7.95
C GLU A 13 31.33 4.07 7.06
N SER A 14 30.27 3.53 6.43
CA SER A 14 30.35 2.33 5.61
C SER A 14 30.62 2.64 4.13
N PRO A 15 31.52 1.89 3.48
CA PRO A 15 31.68 1.93 2.02
C PRO A 15 30.49 1.34 1.25
N GLN A 16 29.65 0.55 1.94
CA GLN A 16 28.41 -0.03 1.44
C GLN A 16 27.27 0.31 2.41
N PRO A 17 26.80 1.56 2.42
CA PRO A 17 25.88 2.06 3.44
C PRO A 17 24.55 1.36 3.48
N PHE A 18 24.02 0.92 2.33
CA PHE A 18 22.76 0.19 2.24
C PHE A 18 22.86 -1.17 2.93
N ASP A 19 23.87 -1.98 2.60
CA ASP A 19 24.06 -3.30 3.18
C ASP A 19 24.34 -3.22 4.69
N ALA A 20 25.17 -2.27 5.10
CA ALA A 20 25.46 -2.04 6.52
C ALA A 20 24.19 -1.65 7.30
N LEU A 21 23.32 -0.81 6.72
CA LEU A 21 22.07 -0.43 7.35
C LEU A 21 21.08 -1.60 7.42
N LEU A 22 20.97 -2.41 6.36
CA LEU A 22 20.17 -3.63 6.36
C LEU A 22 20.64 -4.62 7.42
N GLN A 23 21.95 -4.80 7.58
CA GLN A 23 22.51 -5.67 8.62
C GLN A 23 22.14 -5.18 10.02
N VAL A 24 22.28 -3.89 10.30
CA VAL A 24 21.88 -3.29 11.58
C VAL A 24 20.39 -3.49 11.85
N ILE A 25 19.53 -3.35 10.83
CA ILE A 25 18.09 -3.58 10.96
C ILE A 25 17.81 -5.07 11.21
N ALA A 26 18.49 -5.97 10.50
CA ALA A 26 18.32 -7.42 10.64
C ALA A 26 18.71 -7.94 12.02
N GLU A 27 19.69 -7.32 12.68
CA GLU A 27 20.10 -7.64 14.06
C GLU A 27 19.02 -7.28 15.09
N GLU A 28 18.21 -6.25 14.81
CA GLU A 28 17.18 -5.76 15.74
C GLU A 28 15.78 -6.26 15.41
N SER A 29 15.51 -6.60 14.15
CA SER A 29 14.16 -6.85 13.65
C SER A 29 14.18 -7.90 12.55
N ARG A 30 13.09 -8.66 12.48
CA ARG A 30 12.83 -9.49 11.32
C ARG A 30 12.59 -8.61 10.10
N LEU A 31 13.24 -8.90 8.98
CA LEU A 31 13.04 -8.23 7.69
C LEU A 31 11.82 -8.76 6.93
N GLU A 32 11.46 -10.03 7.20
CA GLU A 32 10.30 -10.67 6.59
C GLU A 32 8.99 -10.15 7.16
N ILE A 33 8.03 -9.86 6.29
CA ILE A 33 6.66 -9.49 6.65
C ILE A 33 5.83 -10.76 6.78
N LEU A 34 5.19 -10.96 7.93
CA LEU A 34 4.28 -12.08 8.17
C LEU A 34 2.82 -11.61 8.21
N PRO A 35 1.85 -12.50 7.93
CA PRO A 35 0.42 -12.18 8.03
C PRO A 35 0.01 -11.56 9.37
N ILE A 36 0.64 -11.98 10.47
CA ILE A 36 0.38 -11.45 11.82
C ILE A 36 0.71 -9.97 11.97
N ASP A 37 1.63 -9.45 11.16
CA ASP A 37 2.05 -8.04 11.25
C ASP A 37 0.95 -7.07 10.81
N PHE A 38 -0.06 -7.56 10.10
CA PHE A 38 -1.22 -6.79 9.66
C PHE A 38 -2.35 -6.74 10.69
N VAL A 39 -2.40 -7.71 11.62
CA VAL A 39 -3.54 -7.89 12.53
C VAL A 39 -3.82 -6.63 13.34
N GLY A 40 -5.01 -6.06 13.17
CA GLY A 40 -5.47 -4.84 13.85
C GLY A 40 -4.71 -3.56 13.47
N ARG A 41 -3.85 -3.59 12.46
CA ARG A 41 -3.10 -2.41 12.01
C ARG A 41 -3.94 -1.54 11.08
N ALA A 42 -4.13 -0.29 11.45
CA ALA A 42 -4.89 0.67 10.67
C ALA A 42 -4.00 1.39 9.63
N ILE A 43 -4.62 2.28 8.85
CA ILE A 43 -3.98 3.00 7.74
C ILE A 43 -2.80 3.92 8.13
N GLN A 44 -2.61 4.19 9.41
CA GLN A 44 -1.47 4.96 9.93
C GLN A 44 -0.20 4.11 10.04
N HIS A 45 -0.33 2.78 9.99
CA HIS A 45 0.82 1.88 10.10
C HIS A 45 1.69 1.95 8.82
N PRO A 46 3.03 1.90 8.92
CA PRO A 46 3.95 1.96 7.76
C PRO A 46 3.65 0.93 6.67
N LEU A 47 3.20 -0.27 7.02
CA LEU A 47 2.78 -1.30 6.07
C LEU A 47 1.70 -0.81 5.08
N PHE A 48 0.85 0.14 5.48
CA PHE A 48 -0.14 0.71 4.56
C PHE A 48 0.52 1.57 3.48
N SER A 49 1.52 2.35 3.83
CA SER A 49 2.28 3.14 2.86
C SER A 49 3.04 2.24 1.89
N MET A 50 3.66 1.17 2.41
CA MET A 50 4.33 0.16 1.60
C MET A 50 3.36 -0.57 0.67
N MET A 51 2.19 -1.00 1.16
CA MET A 51 1.14 -1.59 0.34
C MET A 51 0.71 -0.66 -0.79
N ARG A 52 0.51 0.64 -0.50
CA ARG A 52 0.15 1.63 -1.53
C ARG A 52 1.23 1.79 -2.58
N TRP A 53 2.48 1.83 -2.18
CA TRP A 53 3.60 1.91 -3.12
C TRP A 53 3.65 0.67 -4.00
N TYR A 54 3.60 -0.52 -3.41
CA TYR A 54 3.56 -1.78 -4.14
C TYR A 54 2.40 -1.84 -5.15
N LEU A 55 1.17 -1.52 -4.72
CA LEU A 55 0.01 -1.53 -5.63
C LEU A 55 0.17 -0.57 -6.80
N LYS A 56 0.75 0.61 -6.57
CA LYS A 56 1.06 1.57 -7.64
C LYS A 56 2.14 1.06 -8.60
N SER A 57 3.22 0.48 -8.08
CA SER A 57 4.33 -0.02 -8.91
C SER A 57 3.91 -1.15 -9.86
N ARG A 58 2.98 -2.01 -9.43
CA ARG A 58 2.43 -3.07 -10.29
C ARG A 58 1.29 -2.64 -11.22
N GLY A 59 0.98 -1.35 -11.25
CA GLY A 59 -0.08 -0.82 -12.13
C GLY A 59 -1.49 -1.15 -11.70
N ALA A 60 -1.74 -1.29 -10.38
CA ALA A 60 -3.08 -1.53 -9.86
C ALA A 60 -4.08 -0.46 -10.35
N VAL A 61 -5.33 -0.87 -10.50
CA VAL A 61 -6.41 -0.03 -11.00
C VAL A 61 -7.46 0.22 -9.94
N CYS A 62 -8.16 1.34 -10.04
CA CYS A 62 -9.35 1.63 -9.26
C CYS A 62 -10.44 0.59 -9.57
N LEU A 63 -10.97 -0.06 -8.54
CA LEU A 63 -11.92 -1.17 -8.69
C LEU A 63 -13.22 -0.78 -9.42
N THR A 64 -13.66 0.47 -9.30
CA THR A 64 -14.93 0.93 -9.90
C THR A 64 -14.73 1.53 -11.30
N THR A 65 -13.62 2.21 -11.55
CA THR A 65 -13.41 2.96 -12.81
C THR A 65 -12.41 2.29 -13.76
N GLY A 66 -11.64 1.31 -13.30
CA GLY A 66 -10.58 0.70 -14.08
C GLY A 66 -9.37 1.62 -14.34
N MET A 67 -9.36 2.84 -13.80
CA MET A 67 -8.26 3.78 -14.00
C MET A 67 -7.03 3.36 -13.19
N THR A 68 -5.86 3.46 -13.81
CA THR A 68 -4.58 3.14 -13.15
C THR A 68 -4.32 4.07 -11.95
N LEU A 69 -3.83 3.51 -10.84
CA LEU A 69 -3.57 4.27 -9.61
C LEU A 69 -2.32 5.17 -9.67
N ARG A 70 -1.63 5.23 -10.80
CA ARG A 70 -0.36 5.97 -10.94
C ARG A 70 -0.51 7.49 -10.85
N ARG A 71 -1.63 8.08 -11.34
CA ARG A 71 -1.81 9.54 -11.43
C ARG A 71 -3.05 10.03 -10.72
N ASN A 72 -2.91 11.17 -10.03
CA ASN A 72 -4.04 12.00 -9.63
C ASN A 72 -4.43 12.89 -10.83
N MET A 73 -5.57 12.60 -11.45
CA MET A 73 -6.08 13.43 -12.53
C MET A 73 -7.17 14.39 -12.01
N GLY A 74 -6.74 15.41 -11.25
CA GLY A 74 -7.64 16.42 -10.67
C GLY A 74 -8.40 15.96 -9.42
N SER A 75 -9.13 16.86 -8.76
CA SER A 75 -9.77 16.62 -7.47
C SER A 75 -10.79 15.48 -7.47
N LYS A 76 -11.53 15.28 -8.58
CA LYS A 76 -12.52 14.20 -8.72
C LYS A 76 -11.90 12.81 -8.72
N TYR A 77 -10.64 12.70 -9.11
CA TYR A 77 -9.90 11.42 -9.21
C TYR A 77 -8.85 11.28 -8.11
N GLN A 78 -8.94 12.10 -7.08
CA GLN A 78 -8.10 11.94 -5.89
C GLN A 78 -8.26 10.53 -5.33
N LEU A 79 -7.13 9.90 -4.99
CA LEU A 79 -7.13 8.55 -4.47
C LEU A 79 -7.57 8.54 -3.00
N GLU A 80 -8.60 7.76 -2.73
CA GLU A 80 -9.14 7.55 -1.38
C GLU A 80 -8.90 6.10 -0.91
N ARG A 81 -8.93 5.94 0.39
CA ARG A 81 -8.71 4.68 1.10
C ARG A 81 -10.04 4.18 1.62
N ASP A 82 -10.75 3.42 0.80
CA ASP A 82 -12.09 2.94 1.17
C ASP A 82 -12.07 1.54 1.77
N HIS A 83 -13.06 1.23 2.58
CA HIS A 83 -13.28 -0.10 3.11
C HIS A 83 -13.81 -1.03 2.02
N ILE A 84 -13.24 -2.23 1.88
CA ILE A 84 -13.78 -3.26 0.98
C ILE A 84 -15.13 -3.73 1.52
N PHE A 85 -15.15 -4.14 2.79
CA PHE A 85 -16.38 -4.36 3.54
C PHE A 85 -16.78 -3.06 4.24
N PRO A 86 -17.89 -2.43 3.87
CA PRO A 86 -18.30 -1.14 4.44
C PRO A 86 -18.41 -1.22 5.97
N TYR A 87 -17.87 -0.21 6.65
CA TYR A 87 -17.90 -0.18 8.11
C TYR A 87 -19.31 -0.18 8.68
N SER A 88 -20.28 0.48 8.00
CA SER A 88 -21.70 0.43 8.37
C SER A 88 -22.19 -1.01 8.49
N LYS A 89 -21.90 -1.87 7.50
CA LYS A 89 -22.30 -3.26 7.48
C LYS A 89 -21.57 -4.12 8.52
N LEU A 90 -20.28 -3.89 8.71
CA LEU A 90 -19.51 -4.57 9.75
C LEU A 90 -20.01 -4.20 11.16
N LYS A 91 -20.42 -2.96 11.39
CA LYS A 91 -21.00 -2.51 12.65
C LYS A 91 -22.30 -3.25 12.99
N GLU A 92 -23.16 -3.52 11.99
CA GLU A 92 -24.40 -4.28 12.15
C GLU A 92 -24.16 -5.69 12.67
N VAL A 93 -23.01 -6.30 12.35
CA VAL A 93 -22.62 -7.66 12.77
C VAL A 93 -21.58 -7.68 13.91
N GLY A 94 -21.49 -6.60 14.67
CA GLY A 94 -20.75 -6.55 15.93
C GLY A 94 -19.30 -6.03 15.85
N TYR A 95 -18.85 -5.51 14.70
CA TYR A 95 -17.52 -4.91 14.54
C TYR A 95 -17.53 -3.39 14.86
N GLY A 96 -18.40 -2.99 15.79
CA GLY A 96 -18.51 -1.60 16.24
C GLY A 96 -17.56 -1.25 17.40
N GLU A 97 -17.56 0.01 17.78
CA GLU A 97 -16.67 0.61 18.79
C GLU A 97 -16.83 -0.01 20.21
N SER A 98 -17.98 -0.62 20.49
CA SER A 98 -18.24 -1.34 21.74
C SER A 98 -17.36 -2.59 21.91
N ASN A 99 -16.86 -3.16 20.82
CA ASN A 99 -15.91 -4.27 20.83
C ASN A 99 -14.59 -3.81 20.19
N ARG A 100 -13.64 -3.41 21.04
CA ARG A 100 -12.36 -2.84 20.59
C ARG A 100 -11.57 -3.75 19.66
N VAL A 101 -11.60 -5.08 19.89
CA VAL A 101 -10.87 -6.06 19.07
C VAL A 101 -11.51 -6.15 17.68
N LYS A 102 -12.82 -6.36 17.62
CA LYS A 102 -13.54 -6.41 16.35
C LYS A 102 -13.50 -5.07 15.59
N TYR A 103 -13.59 -3.95 16.33
CA TYR A 103 -13.42 -2.62 15.72
C TYR A 103 -12.05 -2.45 15.08
N ALA A 104 -10.96 -2.91 15.73
CA ALA A 104 -9.63 -2.86 15.15
C ALA A 104 -9.55 -3.68 13.85
N LEU A 105 -10.19 -4.86 13.79
CA LEU A 105 -10.30 -5.65 12.56
C LEU A 105 -11.09 -4.90 11.46
N ALA A 106 -12.21 -4.24 11.80
CA ALA A 106 -12.97 -3.45 10.84
C ALA A 106 -12.15 -2.30 10.23
N GLN A 107 -11.26 -1.68 11.02
CA GLN A 107 -10.39 -0.57 10.60
C GLN A 107 -9.05 -1.05 10.02
N GLU A 108 -8.81 -2.35 9.96
CA GLU A 108 -7.56 -2.93 9.49
C GLU A 108 -7.23 -2.50 8.05
N LEU A 109 -5.95 -2.28 7.79
CA LEU A 109 -5.47 -1.88 6.47
C LEU A 109 -5.77 -2.94 5.40
N THR A 110 -5.90 -4.21 5.77
CA THR A 110 -6.30 -5.30 4.86
C THR A 110 -7.77 -5.26 4.48
N ASN A 111 -8.61 -4.47 5.16
CA ASN A 111 -9.96 -4.13 4.72
C ASN A 111 -9.99 -2.86 3.84
N ARG A 112 -8.85 -2.39 3.32
CA ARG A 112 -8.80 -1.17 2.51
C ARG A 112 -8.49 -1.47 1.05
N ALA A 113 -9.21 -0.80 0.15
CA ALA A 113 -8.87 -0.68 -1.26
C ALA A 113 -8.53 0.78 -1.58
N ILE A 114 -7.79 0.98 -2.67
CA ILE A 114 -7.50 2.32 -3.19
C ILE A 114 -8.47 2.59 -4.33
N LEU A 115 -9.31 3.59 -4.16
CA LEU A 115 -10.33 4.01 -5.11
C LEU A 115 -10.14 5.47 -5.48
N THR A 116 -10.72 5.92 -6.60
CA THR A 116 -10.91 7.34 -6.84
C THR A 116 -12.08 7.87 -6.00
N GLN A 117 -12.10 9.17 -5.70
CA GLN A 117 -13.18 9.80 -4.92
C GLN A 117 -14.56 9.53 -5.53
N VAL A 118 -14.69 9.62 -6.85
CA VAL A 118 -15.95 9.32 -7.57
C VAL A 118 -16.34 7.87 -7.36
N ALA A 119 -15.38 6.95 -7.48
CA ALA A 119 -15.61 5.53 -7.29
C ALA A 119 -16.08 5.19 -5.87
N ASN A 120 -15.48 5.83 -4.87
CA ASN A 120 -15.86 5.66 -3.47
C ASN A 120 -17.31 6.09 -3.21
N ARG A 121 -17.69 7.26 -3.72
CA ARG A 121 -19.09 7.74 -3.63
C ARG A 121 -20.09 6.82 -4.33
N THR A 122 -19.72 6.25 -5.47
CA THR A 122 -20.58 5.33 -6.23
C THR A 122 -20.76 3.99 -5.50
N LYS A 123 -19.68 3.48 -4.88
CA LYS A 123 -19.70 2.22 -4.11
C LYS A 123 -20.60 2.35 -2.87
N SER A 124 -20.49 3.49 -2.16
CA SER A 124 -21.24 3.75 -0.93
C SER A 124 -21.13 2.59 0.08
N ASP A 125 -22.25 2.07 0.58
CA ASP A 125 -22.35 0.96 1.55
C ASP A 125 -22.78 -0.37 0.90
N THR A 126 -22.55 -0.54 -0.40
CA THR A 126 -22.83 -1.79 -1.13
C THR A 126 -22.08 -2.96 -0.48
N HIS A 127 -22.76 -4.08 -0.27
CA HIS A 127 -22.16 -5.29 0.28
C HIS A 127 -20.93 -5.73 -0.54
N ALA A 128 -19.90 -6.22 0.14
CA ALA A 128 -18.64 -6.61 -0.51
C ALA A 128 -18.86 -7.66 -1.61
N VAL A 129 -19.74 -8.64 -1.38
CA VAL A 129 -20.04 -9.70 -2.36
C VAL A 129 -20.60 -9.12 -3.67
N ASP A 130 -21.55 -8.19 -3.58
CA ASP A 130 -22.18 -7.59 -4.77
C ASP A 130 -21.20 -6.69 -5.51
N TYR A 131 -20.49 -5.86 -4.73
CA TYR A 131 -19.49 -4.95 -5.26
C TYR A 131 -18.35 -5.69 -5.97
N LEU A 132 -17.69 -6.64 -5.31
CA LEU A 132 -16.57 -7.38 -5.88
C LEU A 132 -16.98 -8.28 -7.06
N THR A 133 -18.18 -8.83 -7.04
CA THR A 133 -18.74 -9.55 -8.19
C THR A 133 -18.88 -8.63 -9.42
N SER A 134 -19.41 -7.42 -9.22
CA SER A 134 -19.49 -6.40 -10.27
C SER A 134 -18.11 -5.96 -10.77
N VAL A 135 -17.15 -5.79 -9.86
CA VAL A 135 -15.75 -5.44 -10.21
C VAL A 135 -15.13 -6.54 -11.06
N LYS A 136 -15.23 -7.80 -10.64
CA LYS A 136 -14.68 -8.95 -11.36
C LYS A 136 -15.24 -9.06 -12.77
N ALA A 137 -16.55 -8.83 -12.94
CA ALA A 137 -17.20 -8.87 -14.24
C ALA A 137 -16.70 -7.75 -15.18
N LYS A 138 -16.45 -6.55 -14.66
CA LYS A 138 -16.03 -5.39 -15.47
C LYS A 138 -14.51 -5.32 -15.69
N PHE A 139 -13.74 -5.67 -14.66
CA PHE A 139 -12.29 -5.52 -14.61
C PHE A 139 -11.65 -6.80 -14.04
N PRO A 140 -11.56 -7.90 -14.81
CA PRO A 140 -11.17 -9.22 -14.29
C PRO A 140 -9.87 -9.28 -13.51
N LYS A 141 -8.89 -8.43 -13.86
CA LYS A 141 -7.58 -8.35 -13.18
C LYS A 141 -7.54 -7.39 -11.99
N ALA A 142 -8.60 -6.60 -11.77
CA ALA A 142 -8.55 -5.54 -10.76
C ALA A 142 -8.41 -6.08 -9.33
N LEU A 143 -9.05 -7.21 -9.02
CA LEU A 143 -8.96 -7.85 -7.70
C LEU A 143 -7.55 -8.34 -7.43
N GLU A 144 -6.97 -9.08 -8.37
CA GLU A 144 -5.57 -9.56 -8.29
C GLU A 144 -4.60 -8.39 -8.12
N LEU A 145 -4.74 -7.34 -8.94
CA LEU A 145 -3.87 -6.17 -8.91
C LEU A 145 -3.95 -5.41 -7.58
N GLN A 146 -5.06 -5.47 -6.85
CA GLN A 146 -5.22 -4.90 -5.51
C GLN A 146 -5.05 -5.94 -4.39
N CYS A 147 -4.52 -7.13 -4.67
CA CYS A 147 -4.30 -8.20 -3.69
C CYS A 147 -5.58 -8.58 -2.93
N ILE A 148 -6.71 -8.64 -3.64
CA ILE A 148 -8.00 -9.04 -3.07
C ILE A 148 -8.22 -10.52 -3.39
N PRO A 149 -8.51 -11.38 -2.39
CA PRO A 149 -8.81 -12.79 -2.61
C PRO A 149 -9.95 -12.97 -3.62
N ASP A 150 -9.77 -13.87 -4.59
CA ASP A 150 -10.74 -14.11 -5.67
C ASP A 150 -11.67 -15.31 -5.38
N ASP A 151 -12.05 -15.49 -4.13
CA ASP A 151 -13.06 -16.45 -3.70
C ASP A 151 -14.31 -15.72 -3.22
N GLN A 152 -15.43 -15.90 -3.95
CA GLN A 152 -16.70 -15.27 -3.61
C GLN A 152 -17.22 -15.66 -2.23
N ASN A 153 -16.82 -16.81 -1.70
CA ASN A 153 -17.19 -17.23 -0.37
C ASN A 153 -16.57 -16.33 0.70
N HIS A 154 -15.35 -15.85 0.45
CA HIS A 154 -14.67 -14.89 1.34
C HIS A 154 -15.32 -13.49 1.30
N TRP A 155 -16.09 -13.15 0.27
CA TRP A 155 -16.72 -11.83 0.14
C TRP A 155 -18.01 -11.67 0.95
N LYS A 156 -18.52 -12.76 1.53
CA LYS A 156 -19.69 -12.73 2.40
C LYS A 156 -19.32 -12.17 3.76
N ILE A 157 -20.21 -11.40 4.37
CA ILE A 157 -19.94 -10.71 5.63
C ILE A 157 -19.69 -11.66 6.81
N GLU A 158 -20.36 -12.80 6.82
CA GLU A 158 -20.15 -13.87 7.81
C GLU A 158 -18.74 -14.47 7.76
N ASN A 159 -18.05 -14.35 6.62
CA ASN A 159 -16.70 -14.84 6.36
C ASN A 159 -15.64 -13.72 6.39
N TYR A 160 -15.98 -12.58 6.99
CA TYR A 160 -15.10 -11.41 7.00
C TYR A 160 -13.69 -11.69 7.55
N GLU A 161 -13.59 -12.44 8.64
CA GLU A 161 -12.28 -12.77 9.23
C GLU A 161 -11.46 -13.71 8.33
N LEU A 162 -12.11 -14.64 7.62
CA LEU A 162 -11.44 -15.47 6.60
C LEU A 162 -10.92 -14.63 5.43
N PHE A 163 -11.69 -13.62 5.01
CA PHE A 163 -11.23 -12.66 4.01
C PHE A 163 -9.98 -11.92 4.46
N LEU A 164 -9.96 -11.42 5.70
CA LEU A 164 -8.79 -10.74 6.25
C LEU A 164 -7.57 -11.66 6.30
N ASP A 165 -7.75 -12.89 6.79
CA ASP A 165 -6.66 -13.86 6.92
C ASP A 165 -6.06 -14.21 5.56
N GLU A 166 -6.88 -14.44 4.56
CA GLU A 166 -6.40 -14.75 3.22
C GLU A 166 -5.70 -13.54 2.58
N ARG A 167 -6.26 -12.36 2.74
CA ARG A 167 -5.64 -11.15 2.20
C ARG A 167 -4.33 -10.79 2.89
N ARG A 168 -4.19 -11.04 4.20
CA ARG A 168 -2.92 -10.88 4.94
C ARG A 168 -1.84 -11.77 4.35
N LYS A 169 -2.16 -13.05 4.05
CA LYS A 169 -1.21 -13.99 3.42
C LYS A 169 -0.79 -13.50 2.04
N ILE A 170 -1.74 -13.10 1.20
CA ILE A 170 -1.46 -12.58 -0.14
C ILE A 170 -0.55 -11.36 -0.05
N LEU A 171 -0.88 -10.39 0.81
CA LEU A 171 -0.09 -9.16 0.98
C LEU A 171 1.29 -9.43 1.55
N ALA A 172 1.43 -10.30 2.56
CA ALA A 172 2.72 -10.66 3.13
C ALA A 172 3.66 -11.25 2.06
N ASN A 173 3.19 -12.25 1.31
CA ASN A 173 3.97 -12.89 0.25
C ASN A 173 4.35 -11.86 -0.84
N GLN A 174 3.38 -11.10 -1.33
CA GLN A 174 3.62 -10.15 -2.42
C GLN A 174 4.53 -8.98 -2.01
N LEU A 175 4.49 -8.53 -0.76
CA LEU A 175 5.38 -7.48 -0.28
C LEU A 175 6.80 -8.00 -0.03
N ASN A 176 6.97 -9.25 0.43
CA ASN A 176 8.28 -9.87 0.54
C ASN A 176 8.93 -10.07 -0.84
N ASP A 177 8.18 -10.61 -1.82
CA ASP A 177 8.65 -10.74 -3.21
C ASP A 177 9.04 -9.37 -3.81
N PHE A 178 8.30 -8.32 -3.47
CA PHE A 178 8.60 -6.97 -3.92
C PHE A 178 9.87 -6.42 -3.27
N LEU A 179 10.05 -6.63 -1.96
CA LEU A 179 11.28 -6.25 -1.26
C LEU A 179 12.50 -6.96 -1.84
N GLU A 180 12.42 -8.27 -2.05
CA GLU A 180 13.50 -9.04 -2.66
C GLU A 180 13.88 -8.49 -4.05
N LYS A 181 12.90 -8.15 -4.88
CA LYS A 181 13.15 -7.59 -6.21
C LYS A 181 13.84 -6.23 -6.17
N ILE A 182 13.42 -5.32 -5.28
CA ILE A 182 14.04 -3.99 -5.17
C ILE A 182 15.42 -4.04 -4.51
N THR A 183 15.70 -5.03 -3.66
CA THR A 183 17.03 -5.23 -3.06
C THR A 183 17.98 -6.00 -3.97
N ALA A 184 17.47 -6.93 -4.80
CA ALA A 184 18.30 -7.67 -5.77
C ALA A 184 18.64 -6.84 -7.02
N SER A 185 17.92 -5.77 -7.30
CA SER A 185 18.15 -4.92 -8.48
C SER A 185 19.32 -3.94 -8.34
N GLU A 186 20.27 -4.19 -7.43
CA GLU A 186 21.56 -3.49 -7.37
C GLU A 186 22.57 -3.91 -8.48
N GLU A 187 22.11 -4.45 -9.59
CA GLU A 187 22.93 -4.40 -10.80
C GLU A 187 22.96 -2.95 -11.30
N THR A 188 23.95 -2.22 -10.76
CA THR A 188 24.57 -1.04 -11.38
C THR A 188 23.65 -0.22 -12.29
N VAL A 189 22.73 0.53 -11.72
CA VAL A 189 22.44 1.83 -12.30
C VAL A 189 23.70 2.65 -12.04
N ALA A 190 24.55 2.80 -13.05
CA ALA A 190 25.65 3.75 -13.01
C ALA A 190 25.06 5.07 -12.47
N PRO A 191 25.74 5.77 -11.53
CA PRO A 191 25.19 6.98 -10.96
C PRO A 191 24.86 7.92 -12.12
N VAL A 192 23.56 8.09 -12.38
CA VAL A 192 23.10 8.97 -13.45
C VAL A 192 23.60 10.35 -13.05
N SER A 193 24.47 10.90 -13.84
CA SER A 193 25.02 12.24 -13.58
C SER A 193 23.86 13.22 -13.53
N LEU A 194 23.89 14.15 -12.56
CA LEU A 194 22.90 15.24 -12.50
C LEU A 194 22.82 16.00 -13.84
N VAL A 195 23.94 16.07 -14.56
CA VAL A 195 24.04 16.69 -15.90
C VAL A 195 23.26 15.90 -16.93
N ASP A 196 23.31 14.57 -16.88
CA ASP A 196 22.56 13.69 -17.80
C ASP A 196 21.05 13.77 -17.51
N LEU A 197 20.65 13.78 -16.23
CA LEU A 197 19.26 13.99 -15.82
C LEU A 197 18.71 15.35 -16.29
N ILE A 198 19.50 16.41 -16.21
CA ILE A 198 19.12 17.74 -16.71
C ILE A 198 19.01 17.73 -18.24
N ALA A 199 19.88 17.01 -18.94
CA ALA A 199 19.87 16.90 -20.39
C ALA A 199 18.67 16.11 -20.92
N GLU A 200 18.19 15.12 -20.20
CA GLU A 200 16.97 14.34 -20.52
C GLU A 200 15.68 15.14 -20.34
N GLY A 201 15.73 16.23 -19.56
CA GLY A 201 14.57 17.08 -19.31
C GLY A 201 13.59 16.51 -18.27
N GLU A 202 12.43 17.17 -18.15
CA GLU A 202 11.37 16.72 -17.21
C GLU A 202 10.67 15.47 -17.74
N SER A 203 10.40 14.55 -16.83
CA SER A 203 9.69 13.30 -17.10
C SER A 203 8.57 13.07 -16.08
N ASP A 204 7.82 11.99 -16.23
CA ASP A 204 6.79 11.59 -15.24
C ASP A 204 7.37 11.28 -13.84
N GLU A 205 8.68 11.06 -13.76
CA GLU A 205 9.40 10.71 -12.52
C GLU A 205 10.35 11.82 -12.06
N LEU A 206 10.65 12.80 -12.93
CA LEU A 206 11.57 13.89 -12.65
C LEU A 206 10.93 15.24 -12.98
N GLU A 207 10.80 16.12 -11.98
CA GLU A 207 10.29 17.48 -12.10
C GLU A 207 11.35 18.48 -11.63
N PHE A 208 11.71 19.46 -12.46
CA PHE A 208 12.59 20.55 -12.09
C PHE A 208 11.79 21.73 -11.53
N LYS A 209 12.06 22.12 -10.30
CA LYS A 209 11.46 23.33 -9.70
C LYS A 209 12.31 24.54 -10.02
N SER A 210 11.73 25.54 -10.65
CA SER A 210 12.41 26.79 -11.05
C SER A 210 12.83 27.69 -9.88
N THR A 211 12.37 27.41 -8.66
CA THR A 211 12.73 28.17 -7.47
C THR A 211 12.95 27.28 -6.24
N LEU A 212 14.18 27.18 -5.80
CA LEU A 212 14.53 26.82 -4.43
C LEU A 212 14.41 28.10 -3.58
N ARG A 213 13.20 28.40 -3.07
CA ARG A 213 13.07 29.36 -1.96
C ARG A 213 13.40 28.64 -0.67
N TRP A 214 14.60 28.83 -0.17
CA TRP A 214 14.96 28.57 1.21
C TRP A 214 14.49 29.77 2.03
N ASP A 215 13.26 29.72 2.56
CA ASP A 215 12.88 30.63 3.64
C ASP A 215 13.52 30.13 4.94
N LEU A 216 14.80 30.50 5.10
CA LEU A 216 15.43 30.48 6.40
C LEU A 216 14.80 31.61 7.24
N LYS A 217 13.91 31.25 8.17
CA LYS A 217 13.59 32.03 9.35
C LYS A 217 14.08 31.31 10.59
#